data_e60dab7ae0548bd0cee2b13e072d2b5f
#
_entry.id   e60dab7ae0548bd0cee2b13e072d2b5f
#
_cell.length_a   1.000
_cell.length_b   1.000
_cell.length_c   1.000
_cell.angle_alpha   90.00
_cell.angle_beta   90.00
_cell.angle_gamma   90.00
#
_symmetry.space_group_name_H-M   'P 1'
#
loop_
_entity.id
_entity.type
_entity.pdbx_description
1 polymer ?
#
loop_
_entity_poly.entity_id
_entity_poly.type
_entity_poly.pdbx_seq_one_letter_code
_entity_poly.pdbx_strand_id
1 'polypeptide(L)'
;MKLKILILALIFVAGASFTILTQKEWPVPDKYNKMPNPLKGDAASLATGKELWAKHCQSCHGKSGKGDGSKAAQLKTTPEDLSTSEMQKQTDGALFYKTLEGREDMPSFKKKIPDQDDIWALVNYMRTLKK
;
A
#
# COMPACT_ATOMS: atom_id res chain seq x y z
N MET A 1 5.49 68.63 17.67
CA MET A 1 6.33 67.42 17.51
C MET A 1 5.43 66.24 17.27
N LYS A 2 5.41 65.71 16.03
CA LYS A 2 4.55 64.58 15.65
C LYS A 2 5.35 63.31 15.79
N LEU A 3 5.05 62.52 16.83
CA LEU A 3 5.68 61.22 17.07
C LEU A 3 5.10 60.19 16.08
N LYS A 4 5.89 59.82 15.06
CA LYS A 4 5.54 58.76 14.12
C LYS A 4 5.84 57.42 14.80
N ILE A 5 4.80 56.72 15.25
CA ILE A 5 4.88 55.36 15.74
C ILE A 5 5.01 54.43 14.50
N LEU A 6 6.21 53.94 14.27
CA LEU A 6 6.47 52.87 13.30
C LEU A 6 6.01 51.55 13.92
N ILE A 7 4.83 51.08 13.52
CA ILE A 7 4.40 49.72 13.84
C ILE A 7 5.11 48.78 12.85
N LEU A 8 6.18 48.13 13.32
CA LEU A 8 6.80 47.00 12.63
C LEU A 8 5.88 45.81 12.79
N ALA A 9 5.03 45.55 11.80
CA ALA A 9 4.31 44.29 11.74
C ALA A 9 5.30 43.19 11.41
N LEU A 10 5.75 42.47 12.44
CA LEU A 10 6.53 41.26 12.30
C LEU A 10 5.57 40.17 11.81
N ILE A 11 5.53 39.94 10.50
CA ILE A 11 4.83 38.80 9.90
C ILE A 11 5.64 37.55 10.24
N PHE A 12 5.26 36.92 11.34
CA PHE A 12 5.75 35.59 11.69
C PHE A 12 5.11 34.59 10.72
N VAL A 13 5.76 34.36 9.57
CA VAL A 13 5.41 33.26 8.68
C VAL A 13 5.84 31.98 9.40
N ALA A 14 4.93 31.41 10.18
CA ALA A 14 5.06 30.07 10.69
C ALA A 14 5.04 29.14 9.47
N GLY A 15 6.21 28.86 8.91
CA GLY A 15 6.41 27.83 7.92
C GLY A 15 6.02 26.50 8.55
N ALA A 16 4.77 26.09 8.36
CA ALA A 16 4.38 24.71 8.63
C ALA A 16 5.20 23.83 7.69
N SER A 17 6.34 23.32 8.20
CA SER A 17 7.09 22.26 7.52
C SER A 17 6.16 21.05 7.49
N PHE A 18 5.41 20.91 6.40
CA PHE A 18 4.75 19.66 6.07
C PHE A 18 5.87 18.63 5.81
N THR A 19 6.27 17.92 6.83
CA THR A 19 7.03 16.68 6.66
C THR A 19 6.12 15.72 5.93
N ILE A 20 6.24 15.70 4.60
CA ILE A 20 5.71 14.61 3.80
C ILE A 20 6.48 13.39 4.28
N LEU A 21 5.83 12.54 5.07
CA LEU A 21 6.34 11.20 5.38
C LEU A 21 6.34 10.46 4.04
N THR A 22 7.43 10.62 3.29
CA THR A 22 7.66 9.84 2.09
C THR A 22 7.83 8.39 2.56
N GLN A 23 6.83 7.60 2.28
CA GLN A 23 6.90 6.17 2.52
C GLN A 23 8.14 5.64 1.78
N LYS A 24 8.99 4.91 2.51
CA LYS A 24 10.24 4.39 1.95
C LYS A 24 9.96 3.57 0.70
N GLU A 25 10.55 3.97 -0.42
CA GLU A 25 10.37 3.28 -1.70
C GLU A 25 10.64 1.78 -1.55
N TRP A 26 9.79 0.96 -2.16
CA TRP A 26 9.96 -0.48 -2.21
C TRP A 26 10.39 -0.89 -3.62
N PRO A 27 11.69 -1.01 -3.86
CA PRO A 27 12.18 -1.32 -5.19
C PRO A 27 11.73 -2.71 -5.64
N VAL A 28 11.24 -2.78 -6.87
CA VAL A 28 10.79 -4.01 -7.50
C VAL A 28 11.72 -4.30 -8.69
N PRO A 29 12.32 -5.49 -8.79
CA PRO A 29 13.17 -5.82 -9.94
C PRO A 29 12.39 -5.74 -11.25
N ASP A 30 13.03 -5.24 -12.30
CA ASP A 30 12.42 -5.01 -13.62
C ASP A 30 11.69 -6.21 -14.20
N LYS A 31 12.22 -7.42 -13.96
CA LYS A 31 11.58 -8.65 -14.42
C LYS A 31 10.17 -8.83 -13.87
N TYR A 32 9.92 -8.39 -12.62
CA TYR A 32 8.59 -8.43 -12.02
C TYR A 32 7.72 -7.28 -12.49
N ASN A 33 8.27 -6.07 -12.61
CA ASN A 33 7.51 -4.93 -13.15
C ASN A 33 6.93 -5.21 -14.56
N LYS A 34 7.63 -6.02 -15.35
CA LYS A 34 7.22 -6.41 -16.71
C LYS A 34 6.45 -7.72 -16.76
N MET A 35 6.28 -8.42 -15.61
CA MET A 35 5.63 -9.72 -15.57
C MET A 35 4.12 -9.57 -15.78
N PRO A 36 3.55 -10.23 -16.80
CA PRO A 36 2.10 -10.21 -17.01
C PRO A 36 1.39 -11.07 -15.96
N ASN A 37 0.20 -10.65 -15.58
CA ASN A 37 -0.67 -11.45 -14.72
C ASN A 37 -1.41 -12.49 -15.59
N PRO A 38 -1.14 -13.79 -15.41
CA PRO A 38 -1.74 -14.84 -16.23
C PRO A 38 -3.23 -15.05 -15.93
N LEU A 39 -3.69 -14.61 -14.75
CA LEU A 39 -5.08 -14.78 -14.30
C LEU A 39 -5.89 -13.48 -14.38
N LYS A 40 -5.40 -12.49 -15.15
CA LYS A 40 -6.10 -11.19 -15.26
C LYS A 40 -7.49 -11.35 -15.83
N GLY A 41 -8.52 -10.94 -15.05
CA GLY A 41 -9.91 -11.01 -15.46
C GLY A 41 -10.58 -12.37 -15.21
N ASP A 42 -9.89 -13.33 -14.63
CA ASP A 42 -10.49 -14.61 -14.25
C ASP A 42 -11.36 -14.48 -12.99
N ALA A 43 -12.65 -14.78 -13.13
CA ALA A 43 -13.63 -14.68 -12.04
C ALA A 43 -13.41 -15.73 -10.93
N ALA A 44 -12.91 -16.92 -11.28
CA ALA A 44 -12.64 -17.96 -10.29
C ALA A 44 -11.45 -17.56 -9.40
N SER A 45 -10.40 -17.01 -9.98
CA SER A 45 -9.26 -16.49 -9.24
C SER A 45 -9.65 -15.35 -8.29
N LEU A 46 -10.63 -14.54 -8.65
CA LEU A 46 -11.11 -13.46 -7.79
C LEU A 46 -11.75 -14.01 -6.49
N ALA A 47 -12.53 -15.08 -6.57
CA ALA A 47 -13.08 -15.72 -5.38
C ALA A 47 -11.99 -16.28 -4.47
N THR A 48 -11.03 -16.99 -5.04
CA THR A 48 -9.84 -17.51 -4.33
C THR A 48 -9.06 -16.37 -3.67
N GLY A 49 -8.79 -15.28 -4.39
CA GLY A 49 -8.09 -14.11 -3.86
C GLY A 49 -8.80 -13.46 -2.69
N LYS A 50 -10.14 -13.40 -2.71
CA LYS A 50 -10.95 -12.89 -1.60
C LYS A 50 -10.81 -13.75 -0.34
N GLU A 51 -10.83 -15.05 -0.48
CA GLU A 51 -10.65 -15.98 0.64
C GLU A 51 -9.25 -15.88 1.24
N LEU A 52 -8.23 -15.87 0.39
CA LEU A 52 -6.83 -15.71 0.82
C LEU A 52 -6.59 -14.35 1.49
N TRP A 53 -7.22 -13.29 1.00
CA TRP A 53 -7.19 -11.97 1.63
C TRP A 53 -7.73 -12.01 3.04
N ALA A 54 -8.92 -12.56 3.23
CA ALA A 54 -9.55 -12.67 4.55
C ALA A 54 -8.69 -13.47 5.52
N LYS A 55 -8.04 -14.52 5.03
CA LYS A 55 -7.22 -15.42 5.84
C LYS A 55 -5.85 -14.84 6.21
N HIS A 56 -5.20 -14.13 5.30
CA HIS A 56 -3.78 -13.81 5.42
C HIS A 56 -3.46 -12.30 5.46
N CYS A 57 -4.31 -11.44 4.92
CA CYS A 57 -3.99 -10.04 4.67
C CYS A 57 -4.84 -9.08 5.51
N GLN A 58 -6.12 -9.39 5.69
CA GLN A 58 -7.11 -8.50 6.28
C GLN A 58 -6.77 -8.05 7.71
N SER A 59 -6.10 -8.88 8.49
CA SER A 59 -5.76 -8.53 9.88
C SER A 59 -4.84 -7.30 10.00
N CYS A 60 -4.02 -7.04 8.98
CA CYS A 60 -3.16 -5.86 8.90
C CYS A 60 -3.69 -4.82 7.92
N HIS A 61 -4.07 -5.24 6.71
CA HIS A 61 -4.49 -4.32 5.65
C HIS A 61 -5.95 -3.86 5.73
N GLY A 62 -6.77 -4.49 6.58
CA GLY A 62 -8.20 -4.20 6.68
C GLY A 62 -9.04 -4.88 5.60
N LYS A 63 -10.35 -4.92 5.83
CA LYS A 63 -11.30 -5.54 4.89
C LYS A 63 -11.32 -4.85 3.53
N SER A 64 -11.16 -3.52 3.53
CA SER A 64 -11.17 -2.66 2.34
C SER A 64 -9.77 -2.27 1.88
N GLY A 65 -8.71 -2.85 2.47
CA GLY A 65 -7.33 -2.58 2.10
C GLY A 65 -6.78 -1.21 2.51
N LYS A 66 -7.43 -0.54 3.47
CA LYS A 66 -7.06 0.83 3.89
C LYS A 66 -5.92 0.89 4.92
N GLY A 67 -5.32 -0.25 5.26
CA GLY A 67 -4.30 -0.31 6.30
C GLY A 67 -4.86 -0.22 7.73
N ASP A 68 -6.16 -0.42 7.88
CA ASP A 68 -6.93 -0.27 9.13
C ASP A 68 -7.31 -1.62 9.78
N GLY A 69 -6.53 -2.66 9.51
CA GLY A 69 -6.75 -3.97 10.11
C GLY A 69 -6.52 -3.97 11.62
N SER A 70 -7.12 -4.95 12.30
CA SER A 70 -7.08 -5.05 13.78
C SER A 70 -5.66 -5.14 14.37
N LYS A 71 -4.67 -5.56 13.56
CA LYS A 71 -3.25 -5.62 13.94
C LYS A 71 -2.44 -4.42 13.48
N ALA A 72 -3.01 -3.51 12.68
CA ALA A 72 -2.26 -2.40 12.09
C ALA A 72 -1.57 -1.51 13.14
N ALA A 73 -2.25 -1.21 14.25
CA ALA A 73 -1.70 -0.39 15.34
C ALA A 73 -0.53 -1.04 16.10
N GLN A 74 -0.28 -2.32 15.91
CA GLN A 74 0.80 -3.07 16.57
C GLN A 74 2.06 -3.15 15.69
N LEU A 75 1.97 -2.71 14.43
CA LEU A 75 3.06 -2.78 13.48
C LEU A 75 3.97 -1.55 13.62
N LYS A 76 5.25 -1.72 13.33
CA LYS A 76 6.22 -0.62 13.27
C LYS A 76 6.00 0.25 12.05
N THR A 77 5.52 -0.35 10.97
CA THR A 77 5.22 0.32 9.71
C THR A 77 3.72 0.25 9.43
N THR A 78 3.08 1.40 9.26
CA THR A 78 1.67 1.43 8.88
C THR A 78 1.45 0.79 7.51
N PRO A 79 0.54 -0.18 7.38
CA PRO A 79 0.22 -0.75 6.07
C PRO A 79 -0.34 0.32 5.13
N GLU A 80 0.09 0.27 3.86
CA GLU A 80 -0.39 1.21 2.84
C GLU A 80 -1.89 1.05 2.57
N ASP A 81 -2.57 2.16 2.24
CA ASP A 81 -3.94 2.14 1.71
C ASP A 81 -3.94 1.67 0.25
N LEU A 82 -4.27 0.40 0.05
CA LEU A 82 -4.30 -0.24 -1.26
C LEU A 82 -5.43 0.27 -2.16
N SER A 83 -6.39 1.04 -1.62
CA SER A 83 -7.51 1.59 -2.39
C SER A 83 -7.16 2.86 -3.16
N THR A 84 -5.98 3.45 -2.89
CA THR A 84 -5.55 4.70 -3.50
C THR A 84 -5.18 4.53 -4.98
N SER A 85 -5.34 5.60 -5.75
CA SER A 85 -4.94 5.61 -7.16
C SER A 85 -3.45 5.37 -7.35
N GLU A 86 -2.63 5.81 -6.41
CA GLU A 86 -1.17 5.63 -6.45
C GLU A 86 -0.80 4.15 -6.31
N MET A 87 -1.37 3.46 -5.33
CA MET A 87 -1.17 2.02 -5.18
C MET A 87 -1.69 1.25 -6.38
N GLN A 88 -2.83 1.66 -6.93
CA GLN A 88 -3.45 1.00 -8.08
C GLN A 88 -2.74 1.25 -9.42
N LYS A 89 -1.81 2.22 -9.49
CA LYS A 89 -0.93 2.43 -10.65
C LYS A 89 0.24 1.45 -10.73
N GLN A 90 0.60 0.80 -9.64
CA GLN A 90 1.65 -0.22 -9.65
C GLN A 90 1.27 -1.36 -10.59
N THR A 91 2.26 -2.00 -11.22
CA THR A 91 1.99 -3.15 -12.09
C THR A 91 1.52 -4.36 -11.29
N ASP A 92 0.79 -5.28 -11.93
CA ASP A 92 0.37 -6.52 -11.28
C ASP A 92 1.58 -7.34 -10.81
N GLY A 93 2.64 -7.37 -11.60
CA GLY A 93 3.88 -8.05 -11.23
C GLY A 93 4.59 -7.40 -10.04
N ALA A 94 4.48 -6.08 -9.87
CA ALA A 94 5.00 -5.41 -8.67
C ALA A 94 4.23 -5.82 -7.42
N LEU A 95 2.91 -5.88 -7.48
CA LEU A 95 2.07 -6.34 -6.37
C LEU A 95 2.33 -7.81 -6.05
N PHE A 96 2.48 -8.64 -7.08
CA PHE A 96 2.87 -10.05 -6.94
C PHE A 96 4.21 -10.19 -6.19
N TYR A 97 5.25 -9.47 -6.64
CA TYR A 97 6.57 -9.50 -6.03
C TYR A 97 6.53 -9.08 -4.56
N LYS A 98 5.87 -7.98 -4.25
CA LYS A 98 5.75 -7.45 -2.89
C LYS A 98 5.04 -8.42 -1.96
N THR A 99 3.99 -9.08 -2.43
CA THR A 99 3.28 -10.13 -1.68
C THR A 99 4.16 -11.35 -1.47
N LEU A 100 4.84 -11.79 -2.52
CA LEU A 100 5.69 -12.98 -2.46
C LEU A 100 6.87 -12.80 -1.50
N GLU A 101 7.58 -11.67 -1.62
CA GLU A 101 8.82 -11.42 -0.87
C GLU A 101 8.58 -10.91 0.56
N GLY A 102 7.59 -10.04 0.74
CA GLY A 102 7.42 -9.32 1.99
C GLY A 102 8.50 -8.26 2.23
N ARG A 103 8.30 -7.44 3.25
CA ARG A 103 9.26 -6.44 3.72
C ARG A 103 8.89 -5.97 5.12
N GLU A 104 9.87 -5.86 6.03
CA GLU A 104 9.66 -5.35 7.39
C GLU A 104 8.56 -6.15 8.12
N ASP A 105 7.49 -5.50 8.54
CA ASP A 105 6.36 -6.16 9.21
C ASP A 105 5.49 -7.01 8.26
N MET A 106 5.56 -6.79 6.95
CA MET A 106 4.86 -7.61 5.98
C MET A 106 5.65 -8.90 5.72
N PRO A 107 5.14 -10.08 6.12
CA PRO A 107 5.88 -11.32 5.95
C PRO A 107 5.97 -11.75 4.49
N SER A 108 6.98 -12.55 4.16
CA SER A 108 7.01 -13.29 2.90
C SER A 108 5.92 -14.36 2.88
N PHE A 109 5.21 -14.46 1.76
CA PHE A 109 4.17 -15.47 1.57
C PHE A 109 4.62 -16.72 0.79
N LYS A 110 5.89 -16.78 0.35
CA LYS A 110 6.45 -17.93 -0.39
C LYS A 110 6.15 -19.31 0.21
N LYS A 111 6.21 -19.39 1.54
CA LYS A 111 5.97 -20.67 2.25
C LYS A 111 4.51 -20.86 2.64
N LYS A 112 3.79 -19.75 2.90
CA LYS A 112 2.40 -19.80 3.36
C LYS A 112 1.42 -19.99 2.21
N ILE A 113 1.77 -19.49 1.04
CA ILE A 113 1.00 -19.57 -0.20
C ILE A 113 1.99 -20.03 -1.28
N PRO A 114 2.28 -21.34 -1.35
CA PRO A 114 3.31 -21.87 -2.25
C PRO A 114 2.87 -21.86 -3.72
N ASP A 115 1.58 -21.86 -3.99
CA ASP A 115 1.04 -21.77 -5.34
C ASP A 115 1.10 -20.31 -5.81
N GLN A 116 1.78 -20.06 -6.93
CA GLN A 116 1.90 -18.74 -7.50
C GLN A 116 0.58 -18.22 -8.09
N ASP A 117 -0.29 -19.11 -8.55
CA ASP A 117 -1.61 -18.73 -9.04
C ASP A 117 -2.47 -18.15 -7.91
N ASP A 118 -2.31 -18.63 -6.68
CA ASP A 118 -2.94 -18.07 -5.49
C ASP A 118 -2.43 -16.63 -5.18
N ILE A 119 -1.15 -16.37 -5.40
CA ILE A 119 -0.61 -15.00 -5.28
C ILE A 119 -1.20 -14.10 -6.37
N TRP A 120 -1.34 -14.57 -7.62
CA TRP A 120 -2.01 -13.84 -8.68
C TRP A 120 -3.49 -13.60 -8.39
N ALA A 121 -4.16 -14.57 -7.78
CA ALA A 121 -5.53 -14.42 -7.31
C ALA A 121 -5.65 -13.30 -6.26
N LEU A 122 -4.69 -13.19 -5.32
CA LEU A 122 -4.61 -12.07 -4.39
C LEU A 122 -4.44 -10.73 -5.11
N VAL A 123 -3.58 -10.66 -6.14
CA VAL A 123 -3.40 -9.45 -6.95
C VAL A 123 -4.72 -9.05 -7.62
N ASN A 124 -5.45 -10.01 -8.20
CA ASN A 124 -6.77 -9.76 -8.79
C ASN A 124 -7.75 -9.19 -7.76
N TYR A 125 -7.77 -9.73 -6.54
CA TYR A 125 -8.60 -9.20 -5.48
C TYR A 125 -8.19 -7.79 -5.05
N MET A 126 -6.88 -7.51 -4.90
CA MET A 126 -6.38 -6.15 -4.58
C MET A 126 -6.87 -5.10 -5.60
N ARG A 127 -7.02 -5.47 -6.88
CA ARG A 127 -7.56 -4.56 -7.90
C ARG A 127 -9.01 -4.18 -7.67
N THR A 128 -9.78 -5.00 -6.97
CA THR A 128 -11.17 -4.67 -6.62
C THR A 128 -11.27 -3.69 -5.46
N LEU A 129 -10.19 -3.45 -4.71
CA LEU A 129 -10.16 -2.51 -3.57
C LEU A 129 -10.10 -1.04 -4.00
N LYS A 130 -9.92 -0.77 -5.29
CA LYS A 130 -9.91 0.59 -5.85
C LYS A 130 -11.19 1.34 -5.49
N LYS A 131 -11.02 2.60 -5.05
CA LYS A 131 -12.11 3.57 -4.88
C LYS A 131 -12.54 4.16 -6.21
#